data_2defc3b64fc938d613959e58c32fe8e5
#
_entry.id   2defc3b64fc938d613959e58c32fe8e5
#
_cell.length_a   1.000
_cell.length_b   1.000
_cell.length_c   1.000
_cell.angle_alpha   90.00
_cell.angle_beta   90.00
_cell.angle_gamma   90.00
#
_symmetry.space_group_name_H-M   'P 1'
#
loop_
_entity.id
_entity.type
_entity.pdbx_description
1 polymer ?
#
loop_
_entity_poly.entity_id
_entity_poly.type
_entity_poly.pdbx_seq_one_letter_code
_entity_poly.pdbx_strand_id
1 'polypeptide(L)'
;MHPERKYIRTLRYAVQFAFLLVVLFIGYRFYQFVQHFEAPGHPFVQRPPSVDAFLPIGGLMAFKYFLFTGIIEPVHPSGFILFVAILGVSLVMKKGFCGWICPVGTLSQYTWMSGERILGKNFKIGKTTDIILRSLKYILLSLFILLIGVAMATNMMLLFFITDYYKIVDVRMMKFFTDMSTLTLWILVALVVLSLLYKNFWCRYLCPYGALLGLLSRFSPFKIRRNEEKCIHCHECTSHCPTLIDVEKNDVIKSEECFGCMTCVSRCPSEGALDLSLRLGKKVRTISPSLYPVILIVLFYLVIGIGMASGKWHSQIPYEEYQRLIPELQKDSTGH
;
A
#
# COMPACT_ATOMS: atom_id res chain seq x y z
N MET A 1 25.75 5.99 -19.60
CA MET A 1 24.70 5.66 -18.59
C MET A 1 25.08 4.33 -17.95
N HIS A 2 25.40 4.35 -16.65
CA HIS A 2 25.90 3.16 -15.93
C HIS A 2 24.86 2.03 -16.02
N PRO A 3 25.23 0.78 -16.34
CA PRO A 3 24.30 -0.34 -16.54
C PRO A 3 23.39 -0.58 -15.32
N GLU A 4 23.88 -0.39 -14.09
CA GLU A 4 23.10 -0.53 -12.86
C GLU A 4 21.87 0.37 -12.78
N ARG A 5 21.94 1.60 -13.31
CA ARG A 5 20.83 2.55 -13.26
C ARG A 5 19.69 2.18 -14.20
N LYS A 6 19.99 1.55 -15.33
CA LYS A 6 18.98 1.04 -16.26
C LYS A 6 18.26 -0.19 -15.68
N TYR A 7 19.00 -1.02 -14.95
CA TYR A 7 18.50 -2.24 -14.33
C TYR A 7 17.47 -2.01 -13.23
N ILE A 8 17.60 -0.92 -12.44
CA ILE A 8 16.71 -0.68 -11.29
C ILE A 8 15.24 -0.51 -11.71
N ARG A 9 14.98 0.06 -12.89
CA ARG A 9 13.63 0.22 -13.42
C ARG A 9 13.02 -1.13 -13.79
N THR A 10 13.77 -1.97 -14.47
CA THR A 10 13.34 -3.33 -14.84
C THR A 10 13.11 -4.18 -13.61
N LEU A 11 14.03 -4.12 -12.64
CA LEU A 11 13.90 -4.81 -11.36
C LEU A 11 12.64 -4.37 -10.61
N ARG A 12 12.33 -3.08 -10.61
CA ARG A 12 11.10 -2.57 -10.01
C ARG A 12 9.86 -3.16 -10.65
N TYR A 13 9.77 -3.18 -11.97
CA TYR A 13 8.63 -3.78 -12.66
C TYR A 13 8.52 -5.28 -12.40
N ALA A 14 9.64 -6.00 -12.33
CA ALA A 14 9.65 -7.41 -11.98
C ALA A 14 9.12 -7.65 -10.56
N VAL A 15 9.56 -6.86 -9.57
CA VAL A 15 9.07 -6.94 -8.19
C VAL A 15 7.58 -6.61 -8.12
N GLN A 16 7.12 -5.53 -8.76
CA GLN A 16 5.71 -5.16 -8.80
C GLN A 16 4.83 -6.26 -9.40
N PHE A 17 5.29 -6.85 -10.52
CA PHE A 17 4.57 -7.92 -11.19
C PHE A 17 4.53 -9.21 -10.34
N ALA A 18 5.66 -9.57 -9.72
CA ALA A 18 5.72 -10.72 -8.83
C ALA A 18 4.75 -10.57 -7.64
N PHE A 19 4.72 -9.40 -6.98
CA PHE A 19 3.77 -9.15 -5.89
C PHE A 19 2.33 -9.12 -6.37
N LEU A 20 2.06 -8.59 -7.56
CA LEU A 20 0.72 -8.64 -8.15
C LEU A 20 0.24 -10.09 -8.36
N LEU A 21 1.11 -10.96 -8.90
CA LEU A 21 0.80 -12.38 -9.05
C LEU A 21 0.54 -13.08 -7.70
N VAL A 22 1.37 -12.78 -6.69
CA VAL A 22 1.16 -13.32 -5.33
C VAL A 22 -0.19 -12.88 -4.77
N VAL A 23 -0.56 -11.61 -4.94
CA VAL A 23 -1.85 -11.09 -4.46
C VAL A 23 -3.03 -11.74 -5.22
N LEU A 24 -2.92 -11.91 -6.53
CA LEU A 24 -3.94 -12.61 -7.32
C LEU A 24 -4.08 -14.07 -6.90
N PHE A 25 -2.97 -14.76 -6.63
CA PHE A 25 -2.98 -16.13 -6.12
C PHE A 25 -3.65 -16.22 -4.74
N ILE A 26 -3.31 -15.30 -3.81
CA ILE A 26 -3.94 -15.22 -2.49
C ILE A 26 -5.45 -14.98 -2.62
N GLY A 27 -5.85 -14.05 -3.50
CA GLY A 27 -7.25 -13.76 -3.78
C GLY A 27 -8.01 -14.96 -4.34
N TYR A 28 -7.39 -15.71 -5.27
CA TYR A 28 -7.97 -16.92 -5.81
C TYR A 28 -8.14 -18.03 -4.73
N ARG A 29 -7.13 -18.24 -3.89
CA ARG A 29 -7.20 -19.18 -2.76
C ARG A 29 -8.27 -18.77 -1.74
N PHE A 30 -8.42 -17.47 -1.51
CA PHE A 30 -9.46 -16.96 -0.63
C PHE A 30 -10.85 -17.12 -1.23
N TYR A 31 -11.01 -16.89 -2.53
CA TYR A 31 -12.24 -17.18 -3.23
C TYR A 31 -12.64 -18.65 -3.11
N GLN A 32 -11.69 -19.59 -3.29
CA GLN A 32 -11.93 -21.01 -3.09
C GLN A 32 -12.36 -21.35 -1.65
N PHE A 33 -11.74 -20.68 -0.65
CA PHE A 33 -12.13 -20.83 0.75
C PHE A 33 -13.60 -20.43 0.97
N VAL A 34 -14.02 -19.29 0.43
CA VAL A 34 -15.39 -18.81 0.59
C VAL A 34 -16.38 -19.71 -0.16
N GLN A 35 -16.06 -20.14 -1.37
CA GLN A 35 -16.90 -21.03 -2.16
C GLN A 35 -17.18 -22.38 -1.48
N HIS A 36 -16.24 -22.88 -0.67
CA HIS A 36 -16.45 -24.10 0.11
C HIS A 36 -17.64 -23.99 1.06
N PHE A 37 -17.88 -22.81 1.64
CA PHE A 37 -19.00 -22.58 2.56
C PHE A 37 -20.29 -22.12 1.87
N GLU A 38 -20.20 -21.60 0.65
CA GLU A 38 -21.38 -21.10 -0.10
C GLU A 38 -22.06 -22.18 -0.94
N ALA A 39 -21.28 -23.12 -1.50
CA ALA A 39 -21.82 -24.10 -2.43
C ALA A 39 -21.36 -25.53 -2.04
N PRO A 40 -22.29 -26.50 -1.96
CA PRO A 40 -21.92 -27.88 -1.64
C PRO A 40 -21.04 -28.49 -2.74
N GLY A 41 -20.05 -29.30 -2.33
CA GLY A 41 -19.17 -30.03 -3.24
C GLY A 41 -17.82 -29.36 -3.54
N HIS A 42 -17.58 -28.14 -3.09
CA HIS A 42 -16.25 -27.52 -3.20
C HIS A 42 -15.30 -28.05 -2.11
N PRO A 43 -14.05 -28.44 -2.46
CA PRO A 43 -13.08 -28.94 -1.48
C PRO A 43 -12.68 -27.82 -0.49
N PHE A 44 -12.42 -28.20 0.75
CA PHE A 44 -11.93 -27.24 1.74
C PHE A 44 -10.54 -26.74 1.38
N VAL A 45 -10.38 -25.42 1.41
CA VAL A 45 -9.12 -24.71 1.23
C VAL A 45 -8.88 -23.83 2.44
N GLN A 46 -7.71 -23.95 3.06
CA GLN A 46 -7.40 -23.13 4.22
C GLN A 46 -7.39 -21.64 3.87
N ARG A 47 -7.98 -20.80 4.74
CA ARG A 47 -8.00 -19.35 4.61
C ARG A 47 -6.56 -18.80 4.55
N PRO A 48 -6.18 -18.05 3.50
CA PRO A 48 -4.86 -17.43 3.45
C PRO A 48 -4.78 -16.24 4.43
N PRO A 49 -3.90 -16.26 5.45
CA PRO A 49 -3.83 -15.15 6.41
C PRO A 49 -3.52 -13.79 5.79
N SER A 50 -2.73 -13.77 4.72
CA SER A 50 -2.31 -12.54 4.03
C SER A 50 -3.47 -11.72 3.43
N VAL A 51 -4.69 -12.26 3.38
CA VAL A 51 -5.91 -11.52 3.00
C VAL A 51 -6.14 -10.31 3.91
N ASP A 52 -5.74 -10.39 5.18
CA ASP A 52 -5.87 -9.30 6.13
C ASP A 52 -5.09 -8.03 5.74
N ALA A 53 -4.16 -8.11 4.77
CA ALA A 53 -3.50 -6.94 4.20
C ALA A 53 -4.48 -5.95 3.54
N PHE A 54 -5.65 -6.43 3.14
CA PHE A 54 -6.72 -5.60 2.56
C PHE A 54 -7.63 -4.94 3.60
N LEU A 55 -7.36 -5.15 4.89
CA LEU A 55 -8.10 -4.60 6.01
C LEU A 55 -7.28 -3.52 6.76
N PRO A 56 -6.88 -2.39 6.11
CA PRO A 56 -6.01 -1.39 6.75
C PRO A 56 -6.66 -0.72 7.97
N ILE A 57 -7.99 -0.61 8.00
CA ILE A 57 -8.75 -0.09 9.15
C ILE A 57 -8.68 -1.07 10.31
N GLY A 58 -8.89 -2.37 10.05
CA GLY A 58 -8.72 -3.44 11.05
C GLY A 58 -7.28 -3.48 11.58
N GLY A 59 -6.28 -3.35 10.71
CA GLY A 59 -4.88 -3.24 11.11
C GLY A 59 -4.58 -2.04 12.02
N LEU A 60 -5.20 -0.88 11.75
CA LEU A 60 -5.07 0.30 12.61
C LEU A 60 -5.74 0.08 13.98
N MET A 61 -6.90 -0.55 14.01
CA MET A 61 -7.59 -0.91 15.25
C MET A 61 -6.77 -1.91 16.08
N ALA A 62 -6.28 -2.96 15.45
CA ALA A 62 -5.43 -3.97 16.08
C ALA A 62 -4.11 -3.36 16.59
N PHE A 63 -3.53 -2.42 15.85
CA PHE A 63 -2.33 -1.69 16.27
C PHE A 63 -2.59 -0.84 17.51
N LYS A 64 -3.68 -0.06 17.56
CA LYS A 64 -4.07 0.69 18.75
C LYS A 64 -4.33 -0.26 19.92
N TYR A 65 -5.10 -1.33 19.72
CA TYR A 65 -5.40 -2.31 20.77
C TYR A 65 -4.10 -2.88 21.36
N PHE A 66 -3.15 -3.26 20.53
CA PHE A 66 -1.85 -3.76 20.96
C PHE A 66 -1.06 -2.71 21.78
N LEU A 67 -1.06 -1.44 21.38
CA LEU A 67 -0.34 -0.38 22.11
C LEU A 67 -0.86 -0.20 23.55
N PHE A 68 -2.15 -0.42 23.78
CA PHE A 68 -2.77 -0.22 25.11
C PHE A 68 -2.82 -1.49 25.95
N THR A 69 -2.83 -2.68 25.33
CA THR A 69 -3.01 -3.96 26.05
C THR A 69 -1.79 -4.87 25.97
N GLY A 70 -0.90 -4.68 25.03
CA GLY A 70 0.18 -5.62 24.71
C GLY A 70 -0.28 -6.92 24.02
N ILE A 71 -1.58 -7.04 23.71
CA ILE A 71 -2.19 -8.26 23.17
C ILE A 71 -2.47 -8.07 21.67
N ILE A 72 -2.04 -9.04 20.86
CA ILE A 72 -2.44 -9.12 19.44
C ILE A 72 -3.82 -9.79 19.40
N GLU A 73 -4.78 -9.13 18.73
CA GLU A 73 -6.14 -9.65 18.62
C GLU A 73 -6.16 -10.97 17.81
N PRO A 74 -6.99 -11.96 18.21
CA PRO A 74 -6.91 -13.32 17.66
C PRO A 74 -7.71 -13.53 16.36
N VAL A 75 -8.56 -12.58 15.96
CA VAL A 75 -9.47 -12.75 14.82
C VAL A 75 -8.73 -12.54 13.50
N HIS A 76 -8.02 -11.41 13.35
CA HIS A 76 -7.21 -11.06 12.18
C HIS A 76 -5.76 -10.68 12.56
N PRO A 77 -5.01 -11.57 13.24
CA PRO A 77 -3.69 -11.23 13.78
C PRO A 77 -2.66 -10.89 12.70
N SER A 78 -2.76 -11.50 11.51
CA SER A 78 -1.93 -11.17 10.37
C SER A 78 -2.14 -9.73 9.86
N GLY A 79 -3.34 -9.17 10.03
CA GLY A 79 -3.63 -7.76 9.71
C GLY A 79 -2.76 -6.80 10.52
N PHE A 80 -2.61 -7.05 11.83
CA PHE A 80 -1.70 -6.30 12.69
C PHE A 80 -0.24 -6.43 12.23
N ILE A 81 0.24 -7.66 11.98
CA ILE A 81 1.63 -7.91 11.58
C ILE A 81 1.95 -7.24 10.25
N LEU A 82 1.06 -7.37 9.25
CA LEU A 82 1.22 -6.73 7.96
C LEU A 82 1.17 -5.21 8.06
N PHE A 83 0.29 -4.68 8.91
CA PHE A 83 0.21 -3.24 9.16
C PHE A 83 1.52 -2.71 9.73
N VAL A 84 2.09 -3.36 10.76
CA VAL A 84 3.39 -3.00 11.35
C VAL A 84 4.52 -3.14 10.33
N ALA A 85 4.54 -4.20 9.52
CA ALA A 85 5.54 -4.38 8.46
C ALA A 85 5.51 -3.22 7.45
N ILE A 86 4.32 -2.81 7.02
CA ILE A 86 4.13 -1.72 6.05
C ILE A 86 4.52 -0.36 6.66
N LEU A 87 4.16 -0.10 7.92
CA LEU A 87 4.58 1.11 8.63
C LEU A 87 6.11 1.15 8.80
N GLY A 88 6.72 0.03 9.21
CA GLY A 88 8.16 -0.11 9.37
C GLY A 88 8.92 0.13 8.07
N VAL A 89 8.47 -0.49 6.97
CA VAL A 89 9.03 -0.23 5.64
C VAL A 89 8.93 1.26 5.28
N SER A 90 7.79 1.90 5.55
CA SER A 90 7.62 3.31 5.18
C SER A 90 8.43 4.26 6.05
N LEU A 91 8.63 3.93 7.31
CA LEU A 91 9.49 4.68 8.24
C LEU A 91 10.96 4.64 7.81
N VAL A 92 11.45 3.47 7.38
CA VAL A 92 12.85 3.26 6.99
C VAL A 92 13.08 3.63 5.53
N MET A 93 12.23 3.15 4.61
CA MET A 93 12.47 3.13 3.16
C MET A 93 11.56 4.10 2.39
N LYS A 94 11.20 5.27 2.95
CA LYS A 94 10.21 6.15 2.31
C LYS A 94 8.87 5.42 2.10
N LYS A 95 8.01 5.91 1.21
CA LYS A 95 6.81 5.16 0.79
C LYS A 95 7.15 3.98 -0.12
N GLY A 96 8.23 3.24 0.19
CA GLY A 96 8.72 2.12 -0.63
C GLY A 96 7.66 1.05 -0.85
N PHE A 97 6.87 0.73 0.16
CA PHE A 97 5.75 -0.20 0.02
C PHE A 97 4.81 0.20 -1.14
N CYS A 98 4.38 1.47 -1.21
CA CYS A 98 3.48 1.95 -2.26
C CYS A 98 4.10 1.88 -3.66
N GLY A 99 5.43 2.05 -3.76
CA GLY A 99 6.14 2.07 -5.03
C GLY A 99 6.60 0.72 -5.55
N TRP A 100 6.65 -0.33 -4.70
CA TRP A 100 7.28 -1.61 -5.03
C TRP A 100 6.40 -2.83 -4.74
N ILE A 101 5.59 -2.81 -3.68
CA ILE A 101 4.84 -3.98 -3.17
C ILE A 101 3.33 -3.82 -3.38
N CYS A 102 2.78 -2.63 -3.10
CA CYS A 102 1.34 -2.40 -3.05
C CYS A 102 0.67 -2.69 -4.42
N PRO A 103 -0.31 -3.62 -4.49
CA PRO A 103 -1.00 -3.95 -5.74
C PRO A 103 -1.78 -2.75 -6.29
N VAL A 104 -2.42 -1.97 -5.41
CA VAL A 104 -3.17 -0.75 -5.82
C VAL A 104 -2.22 0.30 -6.41
N GLY A 105 -1.02 0.48 -5.83
CA GLY A 105 0.01 1.36 -6.38
C GLY A 105 0.51 0.89 -7.74
N THR A 106 0.67 -0.41 -7.92
CA THR A 106 1.07 -1.04 -9.18
C THR A 106 -0.02 -0.85 -10.25
N LEU A 107 -1.27 -1.19 -9.95
CA LEU A 107 -2.40 -1.00 -10.87
C LEU A 107 -2.56 0.48 -11.25
N SER A 108 -2.53 1.40 -10.28
CA SER A 108 -2.60 2.83 -10.54
C SER A 108 -1.47 3.29 -11.48
N GLN A 109 -0.26 2.76 -11.31
CA GLN A 109 0.87 3.07 -12.19
C GLN A 109 0.62 2.59 -13.62
N TYR A 110 0.23 1.34 -13.82
CA TYR A 110 -0.03 0.82 -15.15
C TYR A 110 -1.20 1.52 -15.83
N THR A 111 -2.23 1.90 -15.07
CA THR A 111 -3.39 2.64 -15.58
C THR A 111 -2.97 4.00 -16.16
N TRP A 112 -2.24 4.84 -15.40
CA TRP A 112 -1.83 6.14 -15.94
C TRP A 112 -0.78 6.02 -17.06
N MET A 113 0.09 5.00 -17.04
CA MET A 113 1.02 4.74 -18.15
C MET A 113 0.28 4.34 -19.43
N SER A 114 -0.79 3.56 -19.30
CA SER A 114 -1.69 3.24 -20.43
C SER A 114 -2.40 4.50 -20.93
N GLY A 115 -2.90 5.34 -20.02
CA GLY A 115 -3.48 6.64 -20.37
C GLY A 115 -2.50 7.54 -21.14
N GLU A 116 -1.25 7.64 -20.67
CA GLU A 116 -0.20 8.41 -21.35
C GLU A 116 0.11 7.86 -22.74
N ARG A 117 0.08 6.53 -22.93
CA ARG A 117 0.31 5.89 -24.22
C ARG A 117 -0.84 6.12 -25.21
N ILE A 118 -2.10 6.07 -24.73
CA ILE A 118 -3.30 6.23 -25.57
C ILE A 118 -3.52 7.70 -25.94
N LEU A 119 -3.36 8.62 -24.96
CA LEU A 119 -3.68 10.05 -25.12
C LEU A 119 -2.45 10.90 -25.50
N GLY A 120 -1.26 10.30 -25.60
CA GLY A 120 0.01 11.00 -25.85
C GLY A 120 0.52 11.84 -24.68
N LYS A 121 -0.27 12.07 -23.64
CA LYS A 121 0.07 12.87 -22.46
C LYS A 121 -0.78 12.51 -21.26
N ASN A 122 -0.26 12.79 -20.05
CA ASN A 122 -1.10 12.88 -18.86
C ASN A 122 -1.40 14.35 -18.55
N PHE A 123 -2.61 14.61 -18.08
CA PHE A 123 -3.01 15.95 -17.67
C PHE A 123 -2.38 16.31 -16.33
N LYS A 124 -2.06 17.58 -16.15
CA LYS A 124 -1.58 18.13 -14.87
C LYS A 124 -2.64 19.03 -14.29
N ILE A 125 -2.97 18.82 -13.03
CA ILE A 125 -3.86 19.68 -12.27
C ILE A 125 -3.09 20.94 -11.86
N GLY A 126 -3.75 22.10 -11.87
CA GLY A 126 -3.17 23.37 -11.43
C GLY A 126 -2.67 23.29 -9.98
N LYS A 127 -1.61 24.02 -9.63
CA LYS A 127 -0.95 23.92 -8.32
C LYS A 127 -1.90 24.07 -7.14
N THR A 128 -2.80 25.06 -7.19
CA THR A 128 -3.77 25.32 -6.11
C THR A 128 -4.76 24.17 -5.96
N THR A 129 -5.35 23.71 -7.06
CA THR A 129 -6.28 22.58 -7.07
C THR A 129 -5.60 21.27 -6.63
N ASP A 130 -4.34 21.05 -7.03
CA ASP A 130 -3.54 19.88 -6.60
C ASP A 130 -3.33 19.87 -5.07
N ILE A 131 -3.08 21.04 -4.45
CA ILE A 131 -2.96 21.16 -2.99
C ILE A 131 -4.29 20.84 -2.31
N ILE A 132 -5.39 21.40 -2.79
CA ILE A 132 -6.73 21.16 -2.25
C ILE A 132 -7.11 19.69 -2.35
N LEU A 133 -6.91 19.07 -3.52
CA LEU A 133 -7.22 17.65 -3.69
C LEU A 133 -6.33 16.75 -2.83
N ARG A 134 -5.05 17.09 -2.66
CA ARG A 134 -4.16 16.33 -1.76
C ARG A 134 -4.55 16.44 -0.30
N SER A 135 -5.18 17.52 0.13
CA SER A 135 -5.65 17.65 1.52
C SER A 135 -6.75 16.63 1.85
N LEU A 136 -7.53 16.19 0.85
CA LEU A 136 -8.62 15.23 1.06
C LEU A 136 -8.15 13.91 1.69
N LYS A 137 -7.03 13.35 1.25
CA LYS A 137 -6.48 12.12 1.87
C LYS A 137 -6.05 12.33 3.33
N TYR A 138 -5.59 13.54 3.68
CA TYR A 138 -5.23 13.87 5.07
C TYR A 138 -6.47 14.11 5.93
N ILE A 139 -7.53 14.69 5.37
CA ILE A 139 -8.83 14.81 6.03
C ILE A 139 -9.40 13.43 6.34
N LEU A 140 -9.39 12.52 5.35
CA LEU A 140 -9.81 11.13 5.55
C LEU A 140 -8.94 10.41 6.60
N LEU A 141 -7.63 10.58 6.56
CA LEU A 141 -6.73 10.04 7.56
C LEU A 141 -7.04 10.59 8.95
N SER A 142 -7.24 11.90 9.08
CA SER A 142 -7.58 12.55 10.35
C SER A 142 -8.90 12.04 10.91
N LEU A 143 -9.89 11.80 10.04
CA LEU A 143 -11.16 11.21 10.42
C LEU A 143 -10.96 9.79 11.01
N PHE A 144 -10.19 8.92 10.34
CA PHE A 144 -9.91 7.58 10.86
C PHE A 144 -9.12 7.60 12.16
N ILE A 145 -8.13 8.49 12.29
CA ILE A 145 -7.36 8.64 13.54
C ILE A 145 -8.26 9.18 14.65
N LEU A 146 -9.14 10.10 14.36
CA LEU A 146 -10.07 10.64 15.37
C LEU A 146 -11.06 9.57 15.83
N LEU A 147 -11.71 8.88 14.90
CA LEU A 147 -12.70 7.85 15.22
C LEU A 147 -12.07 6.65 15.94
N ILE A 148 -11.01 6.09 15.38
CA ILE A 148 -10.38 4.88 15.91
C ILE A 148 -9.40 5.26 17.03
N GLY A 149 -8.54 6.25 16.80
CA GLY A 149 -7.46 6.63 17.71
C GLY A 149 -7.95 7.30 18.98
N VAL A 150 -9.00 8.11 18.91
CA VAL A 150 -9.49 8.92 20.04
C VAL A 150 -10.86 8.45 20.54
N ALA A 151 -11.87 8.41 19.66
CA ALA A 151 -13.25 8.18 20.08
C ALA A 151 -13.53 6.72 20.51
N MET A 152 -12.89 5.73 19.87
CA MET A 152 -13.15 4.33 20.17
C MET A 152 -12.30 3.85 21.36
N ALA A 153 -12.92 3.59 22.50
CA ALA A 153 -12.24 3.09 23.69
C ALA A 153 -11.74 1.63 23.48
N THR A 154 -10.70 1.23 24.20
CA THR A 154 -10.06 -0.09 24.04
C THR A 154 -11.01 -1.27 24.33
N ASN A 155 -11.89 -1.13 25.32
CA ASN A 155 -12.95 -2.11 25.64
C ASN A 155 -13.97 -2.24 24.50
N MET A 156 -14.33 -1.13 23.84
CA MET A 156 -15.21 -1.15 22.67
C MET A 156 -14.56 -1.86 21.49
N MET A 157 -13.24 -1.75 21.32
CA MET A 157 -12.51 -2.50 20.29
C MET A 157 -12.59 -4.01 20.54
N LEU A 158 -12.39 -4.45 21.80
CA LEU A 158 -12.51 -5.86 22.16
C LEU A 158 -13.91 -6.39 21.81
N LEU A 159 -14.96 -5.65 22.20
CA LEU A 159 -16.35 -6.01 21.86
C LEU A 159 -16.56 -6.07 20.35
N PHE A 160 -15.97 -5.16 19.60
CA PHE A 160 -16.07 -5.15 18.13
C PHE A 160 -15.37 -6.36 17.50
N PHE A 161 -14.18 -6.74 17.98
CA PHE A 161 -13.43 -7.88 17.45
C PHE A 161 -14.16 -9.22 17.57
N ILE A 162 -15.02 -9.38 18.57
CA ILE A 162 -15.82 -10.60 18.74
C ILE A 162 -17.14 -10.60 17.97
N THR A 163 -17.51 -9.49 17.30
CA THR A 163 -18.74 -9.44 16.52
C THR A 163 -18.66 -10.34 15.29
N ASP A 164 -19.80 -10.90 14.91
CA ASP A 164 -19.93 -11.69 13.68
C ASP A 164 -19.57 -10.89 12.42
N TYR A 165 -19.82 -9.57 12.46
CA TYR A 165 -19.41 -8.66 11.39
C TYR A 165 -17.89 -8.65 11.20
N TYR A 166 -17.12 -8.51 12.28
CA TYR A 166 -15.66 -8.42 12.19
C TYR A 166 -15.01 -9.75 11.84
N LYS A 167 -15.56 -10.88 12.33
CA LYS A 167 -15.05 -12.22 12.02
C LYS A 167 -14.99 -12.53 10.52
N ILE A 168 -15.93 -12.00 9.74
CA ILE A 168 -16.02 -12.23 8.28
C ILE A 168 -15.88 -10.94 7.47
N VAL A 169 -15.22 -9.91 8.01
CA VAL A 169 -15.06 -8.62 7.33
C VAL A 169 -14.26 -8.75 6.03
N ASP A 170 -13.34 -9.71 5.94
CA ASP A 170 -12.58 -10.07 4.74
C ASP A 170 -13.48 -10.68 3.66
N VAL A 171 -14.42 -11.55 4.03
CA VAL A 171 -15.43 -12.09 3.12
C VAL A 171 -16.34 -10.97 2.61
N ARG A 172 -16.78 -10.06 3.49
CA ARG A 172 -17.56 -8.88 3.10
C ARG A 172 -16.79 -7.97 2.14
N MET A 173 -15.49 -7.79 2.37
CA MET A 173 -14.63 -7.04 1.46
C MET A 173 -14.52 -7.71 0.09
N MET A 174 -14.40 -9.04 0.03
CA MET A 174 -14.41 -9.77 -1.24
C MET A 174 -15.76 -9.59 -1.94
N LYS A 175 -16.88 -9.76 -1.24
CA LYS A 175 -18.22 -9.59 -1.80
C LYS A 175 -18.50 -8.18 -2.31
N PHE A 176 -17.91 -7.16 -1.69
CA PHE A 176 -17.98 -5.80 -2.22
C PHE A 176 -17.46 -5.68 -3.67
N PHE A 177 -16.53 -6.58 -4.07
CA PHE A 177 -15.98 -6.62 -5.43
C PHE A 177 -16.63 -7.69 -6.32
N THR A 178 -17.17 -8.78 -5.76
CA THR A 178 -17.84 -9.83 -6.57
C THR A 178 -19.32 -9.52 -6.80
N ASP A 179 -19.99 -8.93 -5.82
CA ASP A 179 -21.42 -8.62 -5.82
C ASP A 179 -21.63 -7.10 -5.84
N MET A 180 -20.95 -6.42 -6.79
CA MET A 180 -20.93 -4.95 -6.88
C MET A 180 -22.31 -4.37 -7.15
N SER A 181 -22.70 -3.37 -6.33
CA SER A 181 -23.84 -2.52 -6.66
C SER A 181 -23.53 -1.63 -7.87
N THR A 182 -24.59 -1.21 -8.57
CA THR A 182 -24.45 -0.27 -9.71
C THR A 182 -23.70 1.01 -9.33
N LEU A 183 -23.93 1.54 -8.13
CA LEU A 183 -23.21 2.71 -7.63
C LEU A 183 -21.71 2.44 -7.47
N THR A 184 -21.34 1.30 -6.86
CA THR A 184 -19.95 0.88 -6.72
C THR A 184 -19.25 0.77 -8.06
N LEU A 185 -19.92 0.15 -9.06
CA LEU A 185 -19.39 0.02 -10.41
C LEU A 185 -19.08 1.40 -11.03
N TRP A 186 -20.02 2.36 -10.96
CA TRP A 186 -19.81 3.70 -11.49
C TRP A 186 -18.68 4.46 -10.79
N ILE A 187 -18.56 4.33 -9.46
CA ILE A 187 -17.44 4.92 -8.71
C ILE A 187 -16.10 4.32 -9.16
N LEU A 188 -16.01 2.99 -9.31
CA LEU A 188 -14.79 2.34 -9.78
C LEU A 188 -14.43 2.75 -11.21
N VAL A 189 -15.42 2.81 -12.13
CA VAL A 189 -15.21 3.30 -13.49
C VAL A 189 -14.69 4.74 -13.48
N ALA A 190 -15.30 5.63 -12.70
CA ALA A 190 -14.84 7.00 -12.56
C ALA A 190 -13.39 7.08 -12.05
N LEU A 191 -13.03 6.28 -11.04
CA LEU A 191 -11.66 6.23 -10.51
C LEU A 191 -10.66 5.70 -11.53
N VAL A 192 -11.02 4.71 -12.34
CA VAL A 192 -10.18 4.20 -13.44
C VAL A 192 -9.98 5.28 -14.50
N VAL A 193 -11.04 5.97 -14.94
CA VAL A 193 -10.97 7.06 -15.91
C VAL A 193 -10.08 8.20 -15.38
N LEU A 194 -10.28 8.62 -14.13
CA LEU A 194 -9.44 9.64 -13.52
C LEU A 194 -7.97 9.21 -13.40
N SER A 195 -7.73 7.92 -13.14
CA SER A 195 -6.38 7.37 -13.08
C SER A 195 -5.72 7.20 -14.45
N LEU A 196 -6.49 7.08 -15.54
CA LEU A 196 -5.99 7.15 -16.92
C LEU A 196 -5.54 8.58 -17.29
N LEU A 197 -6.30 9.57 -16.83
CA LEU A 197 -6.05 10.98 -17.15
C LEU A 197 -4.93 11.60 -16.31
N TYR A 198 -4.87 11.25 -15.01
CA TYR A 198 -3.97 11.87 -14.03
C TYR A 198 -3.06 10.84 -13.36
N LYS A 199 -1.76 11.17 -13.22
CA LYS A 199 -0.76 10.28 -12.61
C LYS A 199 -1.12 9.94 -11.18
N ASN A 200 -1.31 8.63 -10.92
CA ASN A 200 -1.56 8.07 -9.58
C ASN A 200 -2.74 8.73 -8.84
N PHE A 201 -3.86 9.00 -9.52
CA PHE A 201 -4.98 9.77 -8.96
C PHE A 201 -5.44 9.26 -7.60
N TRP A 202 -5.77 7.97 -7.47
CA TRP A 202 -6.18 7.36 -6.20
C TRP A 202 -5.13 7.53 -5.09
N CYS A 203 -3.88 7.14 -5.37
CA CYS A 203 -2.81 7.16 -4.37
C CYS A 203 -2.42 8.58 -3.95
N ARG A 204 -2.59 9.55 -4.86
CA ARG A 204 -2.21 10.94 -4.64
C ARG A 204 -3.25 11.72 -3.84
N TYR A 205 -4.55 11.50 -4.11
CA TYR A 205 -5.61 12.36 -3.62
C TYR A 205 -6.55 11.68 -2.61
N LEU A 206 -6.78 10.38 -2.71
CA LEU A 206 -7.84 9.70 -1.97
C LEU A 206 -7.35 8.70 -0.93
N CYS A 207 -6.17 8.10 -1.08
CA CYS A 207 -5.73 7.01 -0.22
C CYS A 207 -5.26 7.52 1.17
N PRO A 208 -6.05 7.34 2.25
CA PRO A 208 -5.66 7.76 3.60
C PRO A 208 -4.49 6.94 4.14
N TYR A 209 -4.40 5.67 3.76
CA TYR A 209 -3.26 4.83 4.09
C TYR A 209 -1.97 5.37 3.47
N GLY A 210 -2.04 5.80 2.20
CA GLY A 210 -0.93 6.49 1.54
C GLY A 210 -0.53 7.82 2.20
N ALA A 211 -1.48 8.52 2.83
CA ALA A 211 -1.18 9.71 3.64
C ALA A 211 -0.41 9.35 4.91
N LEU A 212 -0.86 8.33 5.66
CA LEU A 212 -0.17 7.82 6.86
C LEU A 212 1.27 7.41 6.55
N LEU A 213 1.45 6.58 5.52
CA LEU A 213 2.79 6.15 5.09
C LEU A 213 3.66 7.33 4.62
N GLY A 214 3.05 8.34 4.01
CA GLY A 214 3.70 9.58 3.61
C GLY A 214 4.27 10.34 4.81
N LEU A 215 3.48 10.55 5.86
CA LEU A 215 3.91 11.22 7.08
C LEU A 215 5.09 10.47 7.72
N LEU A 216 5.00 9.15 7.86
CA LEU A 216 6.10 8.33 8.39
C LEU A 216 7.36 8.42 7.52
N SER A 217 7.20 8.45 6.20
CA SER A 217 8.30 8.52 5.24
C SER A 217 9.16 9.78 5.38
N ARG A 218 8.65 10.81 6.03
CA ARG A 218 9.40 12.06 6.31
C ARG A 218 10.59 11.79 7.22
N PHE A 219 10.48 10.82 8.12
CA PHE A 219 11.52 10.42 9.07
C PHE A 219 12.52 9.41 8.48
N SER A 220 12.24 8.87 7.28
CA SER A 220 13.09 7.88 6.63
C SER A 220 14.55 8.36 6.51
N PRO A 221 15.53 7.53 6.90
CA PRO A 221 16.96 7.81 6.71
C PRO A 221 17.38 7.69 5.23
N PHE A 222 16.63 6.94 4.42
CA PHE A 222 16.87 6.84 2.98
C PHE A 222 16.25 8.03 2.26
N LYS A 223 17.07 8.77 1.50
CA LYS A 223 16.62 9.92 0.69
C LYS A 223 17.37 9.97 -0.63
N ILE A 224 16.69 10.47 -1.65
CA ILE A 224 17.35 10.81 -2.91
C ILE A 224 17.96 12.19 -2.74
N ARG A 225 19.23 12.33 -3.12
CA ARG A 225 19.99 13.58 -3.07
C ARG A 225 20.48 13.97 -4.45
N ARG A 226 20.45 15.26 -4.71
CA ARG A 226 21.00 15.88 -5.90
C ARG A 226 22.36 16.51 -5.55
N ASN A 227 23.34 16.29 -6.42
CA ASN A 227 24.58 17.05 -6.43
C ASN A 227 24.44 18.14 -7.52
N GLU A 228 24.47 19.40 -7.10
CA GLU A 228 24.27 20.55 -7.99
C GLU A 228 25.40 20.69 -9.01
N GLU A 229 26.66 20.51 -8.57
CA GLU A 229 27.83 20.63 -9.43
C GLU A 229 27.85 19.63 -10.60
N LYS A 230 27.22 18.46 -10.42
CA LYS A 230 27.11 17.42 -11.45
C LYS A 230 25.80 17.48 -12.22
N CYS A 231 24.88 18.36 -11.83
CA CYS A 231 23.58 18.48 -12.44
C CYS A 231 23.65 19.31 -13.74
N ILE A 232 23.22 18.75 -14.84
CA ILE A 232 23.19 19.42 -16.16
C ILE A 232 21.84 20.08 -16.47
N HIS A 233 20.93 20.18 -15.51
CA HIS A 233 19.61 20.83 -15.59
C HIS A 233 18.71 20.36 -16.75
N CYS A 234 18.75 19.06 -17.08
CA CYS A 234 18.01 18.47 -18.19
C CYS A 234 16.53 18.19 -17.90
N HIS A 235 16.04 18.41 -16.69
CA HIS A 235 14.66 18.18 -16.21
C HIS A 235 14.13 16.73 -16.30
N GLU A 236 14.92 15.76 -16.76
CA GLU A 236 14.51 14.34 -16.92
C GLU A 236 13.97 13.72 -15.62
N CYS A 237 14.60 14.03 -14.50
CA CYS A 237 14.19 13.52 -13.19
C CYS A 237 12.82 14.04 -12.74
N THR A 238 12.50 15.30 -13.03
CA THR A 238 11.23 15.96 -12.69
C THR A 238 10.11 15.52 -13.62
N SER A 239 10.34 15.50 -14.94
CA SER A 239 9.34 15.15 -15.96
C SER A 239 8.86 13.69 -15.82
N HIS A 240 9.76 12.78 -15.45
CA HIS A 240 9.46 11.35 -15.28
C HIS A 240 9.08 10.96 -13.85
N CYS A 241 8.95 11.92 -12.92
CA CYS A 241 8.52 11.62 -11.56
C CYS A 241 7.05 11.16 -11.54
N PRO A 242 6.76 9.92 -11.10
CA PRO A 242 5.38 9.42 -11.08
C PRO A 242 4.50 10.13 -10.04
N THR A 243 5.12 10.78 -9.05
CA THR A 243 4.43 11.51 -7.98
C THR A 243 4.49 13.02 -8.17
N LEU A 244 4.94 13.50 -9.34
CA LEU A 244 4.96 14.91 -9.72
C LEU A 244 5.76 15.81 -8.74
N ILE A 245 6.86 15.28 -8.21
CA ILE A 245 7.80 16.05 -7.39
C ILE A 245 8.74 16.79 -8.32
N ASP A 246 8.98 18.07 -8.03
CA ASP A 246 10.03 18.85 -8.69
C ASP A 246 11.39 18.45 -8.10
N VAL A 247 11.97 17.38 -8.68
CA VAL A 247 13.19 16.74 -8.16
C VAL A 247 14.39 17.66 -8.34
N GLU A 248 14.46 18.40 -9.45
CA GLU A 248 15.59 19.24 -9.79
C GLU A 248 15.76 20.41 -8.84
N LYS A 249 14.68 21.01 -8.34
CA LYS A 249 14.74 22.14 -7.40
C LYS A 249 15.09 21.76 -5.97
N ASN A 250 15.27 20.48 -5.68
CA ASN A 250 15.50 20.01 -4.33
C ASN A 250 16.82 19.25 -4.22
N ASP A 251 17.74 19.70 -3.38
CA ASP A 251 19.00 19.00 -3.09
C ASP A 251 18.76 17.67 -2.37
N VAL A 252 17.71 17.63 -1.55
CA VAL A 252 17.27 16.42 -0.83
C VAL A 252 15.77 16.24 -0.97
N ILE A 253 15.34 15.11 -1.49
CA ILE A 253 13.90 14.82 -1.64
C ILE A 253 13.30 14.42 -0.29
N LYS A 254 12.73 15.41 0.41
CA LYS A 254 12.07 15.23 1.72
C LYS A 254 10.59 14.95 1.59
N SER A 255 10.00 15.23 0.41
CA SER A 255 8.56 15.15 0.17
C SER A 255 7.96 13.80 0.65
N GLU A 256 6.83 13.88 1.33
CA GLU A 256 5.99 12.76 1.76
C GLU A 256 5.34 12.01 0.58
N GLU A 257 5.35 12.60 -0.61
CA GLU A 257 4.84 11.96 -1.81
C GLU A 257 5.86 11.01 -2.47
N CYS A 258 7.12 11.03 -2.03
CA CYS A 258 8.17 10.23 -2.65
C CYS A 258 8.01 8.74 -2.37
N PHE A 259 7.75 7.94 -3.40
CA PHE A 259 7.60 6.48 -3.33
C PHE A 259 8.93 5.72 -3.21
N GLY A 260 10.07 6.39 -3.25
CA GLY A 260 11.35 5.69 -3.31
C GLY A 260 11.50 4.79 -4.55
N CYS A 261 10.84 5.15 -5.65
CA CYS A 261 10.73 4.32 -6.86
C CYS A 261 11.98 4.31 -7.74
N MET A 262 13.00 5.12 -7.41
CA MET A 262 14.28 5.26 -8.12
C MET A 262 14.15 5.68 -9.60
N THR A 263 12.97 6.08 -10.08
CA THR A 263 12.78 6.47 -11.49
C THR A 263 13.64 7.68 -11.86
N CYS A 264 13.71 8.70 -10.97
CA CYS A 264 14.56 9.88 -11.20
C CYS A 264 16.05 9.54 -11.26
N VAL A 265 16.51 8.61 -10.40
CA VAL A 265 17.91 8.14 -10.41
C VAL A 265 18.22 7.36 -11.69
N SER A 266 17.29 6.48 -12.13
CA SER A 266 17.48 5.67 -13.34
C SER A 266 17.42 6.49 -14.64
N ARG A 267 16.78 7.64 -14.62
CA ARG A 267 16.63 8.52 -15.80
C ARG A 267 17.69 9.61 -15.87
N CYS A 268 18.44 9.84 -14.78
CA CYS A 268 19.47 10.86 -14.76
C CYS A 268 20.63 10.50 -15.68
N PRO A 269 20.93 11.31 -16.72
CA PRO A 269 22.04 11.03 -17.64
C PRO A 269 23.41 11.34 -17.04
N SER A 270 23.47 12.22 -16.02
CA SER A 270 24.72 12.62 -15.36
C SER A 270 25.02 11.72 -14.17
N GLU A 271 26.20 11.12 -14.15
CA GLU A 271 26.65 10.24 -13.07
C GLU A 271 26.94 11.01 -11.77
N GLY A 272 26.39 10.50 -10.66
CA GLY A 272 26.56 11.14 -9.33
C GLY A 272 25.78 12.43 -9.16
N ALA A 273 24.95 12.85 -10.15
CA ALA A 273 24.08 14.00 -10.00
C ALA A 273 22.83 13.69 -9.18
N LEU A 274 22.35 12.44 -9.21
CA LEU A 274 21.22 11.96 -8.40
C LEU A 274 21.53 10.59 -7.87
N ASP A 275 21.58 10.48 -6.54
CA ASP A 275 21.90 9.23 -5.87
C ASP A 275 20.97 8.93 -4.69
N LEU A 276 20.84 7.62 -4.39
CA LEU A 276 20.25 7.16 -3.14
C LEU A 276 21.26 7.34 -2.01
N SER A 277 20.85 8.00 -0.94
CA SER A 277 21.68 8.21 0.23
C SER A 277 21.02 7.66 1.49
N LEU A 278 21.83 7.11 2.39
CA LEU A 278 21.46 6.72 3.74
C LEU A 278 22.12 7.69 4.72
N ARG A 279 21.30 8.30 5.58
CA ARG A 279 21.77 9.15 6.67
C ARG A 279 21.81 8.36 7.97
N LEU A 280 22.99 8.22 8.56
CA LEU A 280 23.21 7.63 9.87
C LEU A 280 23.80 8.71 10.79
N GLY A 281 22.94 9.34 11.57
CA GLY A 281 23.32 10.50 12.40
C GLY A 281 23.80 11.67 11.55
N LYS A 282 25.09 12.07 11.74
CA LYS A 282 25.74 13.14 10.96
C LYS A 282 26.35 12.65 9.63
N LYS A 283 26.59 11.33 9.48
CA LYS A 283 27.22 10.76 8.28
C LYS A 283 26.17 10.47 7.20
N VAL A 284 26.50 10.81 5.98
CA VAL A 284 25.69 10.49 4.79
C VAL A 284 26.51 9.60 3.88
N ARG A 285 25.98 8.44 3.52
CA ARG A 285 26.61 7.49 2.58
C ARG A 285 25.75 7.32 1.35
N THR A 286 26.34 7.33 0.20
CA THR A 286 25.69 6.93 -1.05
C THR A 286 25.60 5.41 -1.08
N ILE A 287 24.46 4.90 -1.51
CA ILE A 287 24.16 3.46 -1.60
C ILE A 287 23.77 3.13 -3.04
N SER A 288 24.19 1.96 -3.52
CA SER A 288 23.76 1.48 -4.83
C SER A 288 22.24 1.38 -4.88
N PRO A 289 21.58 1.97 -5.89
CA PRO A 289 20.12 1.90 -6.04
C PRO A 289 19.57 0.48 -6.11
N SER A 290 20.36 -0.50 -6.58
CA SER A 290 19.98 -1.92 -6.67
C SER A 290 19.81 -2.59 -5.31
N LEU A 291 20.46 -2.07 -4.26
CA LEU A 291 20.32 -2.58 -2.89
C LEU A 291 18.97 -2.17 -2.25
N TYR A 292 18.34 -1.12 -2.75
CA TYR A 292 17.07 -0.62 -2.20
C TYR A 292 15.95 -1.66 -2.17
N PRO A 293 15.58 -2.34 -3.28
CA PRO A 293 14.53 -3.35 -3.26
C PRO A 293 14.90 -4.57 -2.39
N VAL A 294 16.17 -4.92 -2.30
CA VAL A 294 16.63 -6.03 -1.45
C VAL A 294 16.35 -5.71 0.02
N ILE A 295 16.82 -4.55 0.49
CA ILE A 295 16.58 -4.10 1.87
C ILE A 295 15.07 -4.00 2.15
N LEU A 296 14.30 -3.49 1.21
CA LEU A 296 12.85 -3.32 1.33
C LEU A 296 12.16 -4.67 1.52
N ILE A 297 12.48 -5.66 0.68
CA ILE A 297 11.88 -7.00 0.73
C ILE A 297 12.32 -7.71 2.02
N VAL A 298 13.60 -7.65 2.36
CA VAL A 298 14.12 -8.26 3.59
C VAL A 298 13.44 -7.66 4.82
N LEU A 299 13.33 -6.34 4.92
CA LEU A 299 12.66 -5.68 6.05
C LEU A 299 11.18 -6.08 6.15
N PHE A 300 10.48 -6.13 5.02
CA PHE A 300 9.07 -6.52 4.97
C PHE A 300 8.87 -7.96 5.46
N TYR A 301 9.62 -8.91 4.89
CA TYR A 301 9.49 -10.32 5.26
C TYR A 301 10.09 -10.66 6.61
N LEU A 302 11.05 -9.88 7.13
CA LEU A 302 11.57 -10.03 8.49
C LEU A 302 10.46 -9.85 9.52
N VAL A 303 9.65 -8.79 9.39
CA VAL A 303 8.53 -8.54 10.32
C VAL A 303 7.47 -9.64 10.21
N ILE A 304 7.14 -10.05 8.98
CA ILE A 304 6.20 -11.17 8.75
C ILE A 304 6.75 -12.47 9.36
N GLY A 305 8.03 -12.77 9.15
CA GLY A 305 8.69 -13.97 9.71
C GLY A 305 8.68 -13.99 11.22
N ILE A 306 8.91 -12.85 11.88
CA ILE A 306 8.77 -12.72 13.35
C ILE A 306 7.32 -13.02 13.77
N GLY A 307 6.33 -12.47 13.05
CA GLY A 307 4.92 -12.72 13.31
C GLY A 307 4.55 -14.21 13.15
N MET A 308 5.07 -14.86 12.11
CA MET A 308 4.87 -16.30 11.89
C MET A 308 5.52 -17.13 12.99
N ALA A 309 6.77 -16.82 13.35
CA ALA A 309 7.52 -17.53 14.40
C ALA A 309 6.90 -17.37 15.80
N SER A 310 6.21 -16.23 16.04
CA SER A 310 5.48 -16.03 17.30
C SER A 310 4.17 -16.81 17.41
N GLY A 311 3.76 -17.56 16.37
CA GLY A 311 2.48 -18.27 16.30
C GLY A 311 1.24 -17.35 16.13
N LYS A 312 1.44 -16.05 15.89
CA LYS A 312 0.38 -15.03 15.78
C LYS A 312 0.06 -14.68 14.33
N TRP A 313 0.12 -15.65 13.42
CA TRP A 313 -0.11 -15.42 11.99
C TRP A 313 -1.49 -15.88 11.51
N HIS A 314 -2.01 -16.95 12.09
CA HIS A 314 -3.29 -17.55 11.70
C HIS A 314 -4.44 -17.04 12.55
N SER A 315 -5.59 -16.83 11.93
CA SER A 315 -6.85 -16.55 12.61
C SER A 315 -7.23 -17.72 13.53
N GLN A 316 -7.80 -17.41 14.68
CA GLN A 316 -8.29 -18.38 15.65
C GLN A 316 -9.81 -18.63 15.54
N ILE A 317 -10.43 -18.14 14.45
CA ILE A 317 -11.86 -18.39 14.20
C ILE A 317 -12.05 -19.89 13.87
N PRO A 318 -12.92 -20.61 14.62
CA PRO A 318 -13.21 -22.02 14.35
C PRO A 318 -13.90 -22.23 12.99
N TYR A 319 -13.77 -23.44 12.44
CA TYR A 319 -14.41 -23.81 11.17
C TYR A 319 -15.94 -23.65 11.23
N GLU A 320 -16.55 -24.03 12.36
CA GLU A 320 -18.00 -23.98 12.60
C GLU A 320 -18.55 -22.56 12.54
N GLU A 321 -17.76 -21.58 12.96
CA GLU A 321 -18.12 -20.16 12.86
C GLU A 321 -18.17 -19.69 11.40
N TYR A 322 -17.21 -20.09 10.58
CA TYR A 322 -17.26 -19.78 9.14
C TYR A 322 -18.43 -20.49 8.45
N GLN A 323 -18.70 -21.76 8.83
CA GLN A 323 -19.82 -22.53 8.30
C GLN A 323 -21.18 -21.90 8.64
N ARG A 324 -21.29 -21.21 9.78
CA ARG A 324 -22.47 -20.45 10.16
C ARG A 324 -22.58 -19.11 9.43
N LEU A 325 -21.51 -18.32 9.51
CA LEU A 325 -21.56 -16.90 9.13
C LEU A 325 -21.53 -16.65 7.61
N ILE A 326 -20.79 -17.43 6.84
CA ILE A 326 -20.64 -17.19 5.39
C ILE A 326 -21.95 -17.42 4.64
N PRO A 327 -22.69 -18.54 4.86
CA PRO A 327 -24.00 -18.72 4.20
C PRO A 327 -25.07 -17.73 4.65
N GLU A 328 -25.05 -17.26 5.91
CA GLU A 328 -25.95 -16.20 6.39
C GLU A 328 -25.76 -14.89 5.61
N LEU A 329 -24.51 -14.50 5.37
CA LEU A 329 -24.17 -13.31 4.59
C LEU A 329 -24.74 -13.39 3.16
N GLN A 330 -24.77 -14.58 2.56
CA GLN A 330 -25.30 -14.76 1.21
C GLN A 330 -26.83 -14.59 1.18
N LYS A 331 -27.55 -15.06 2.19
CA LYS A 331 -29.01 -14.87 2.30
C LYS A 331 -29.39 -13.41 2.43
N ASP A 332 -28.62 -12.63 3.21
CA ASP A 332 -28.84 -11.18 3.38
C ASP A 332 -28.63 -10.41 2.06
N SER A 333 -27.69 -10.86 1.20
CA SER A 333 -27.40 -10.20 -0.09
C SER A 333 -28.42 -10.53 -1.18
N THR A 334 -29.10 -11.67 -1.11
CA THR A 334 -30.11 -12.12 -2.10
C THR A 334 -31.55 -11.71 -1.76
N GLY A 335 -31.76 -11.16 -0.55
CA GLY A 335 -33.07 -10.73 -0.05
C GLY A 335 -33.48 -9.28 -0.40
N HIS A 336 -32.73 -8.60 -1.29
CA HIS A 336 -33.03 -7.25 -1.77
C HIS A 336 -33.28 -7.21 -3.27
#